data_fdc83fd2f0eb967969f004178139a672
#
_entry.id   fdc83fd2f0eb967969f004178139a672
#
_cell.length_a   1.000
_cell.length_b   1.000
_cell.length_c   1.000
_cell.angle_alpha   90.00
_cell.angle_beta   90.00
_cell.angle_gamma   90.00
#
_symmetry.space_group_name_H-M   'P 1'
#
loop_
_entity.id
_entity.type
_entity.pdbx_description
1 polymer ?
#
loop_
_entity_poly.entity_id
_entity_poly.type
_entity_poly.pdbx_seq_one_letter_code
_entity_poly.pdbx_strand_id
1 'polypeptide(L)'
;MYFGILLERVKAVDGNMPETVRVYWDRGGVSVPRRRAETHKGDYGKLLIVGGSVGYTGAPNLCARSAVRSGAGLVYLGVPEAIWNVCAVKNDEAMPFPLPCDASGKLTADALSPLREYYDRCGVLALGPGLGRSDGTAALTAALIRKFPGKIV
;
A
#
# COMPACT_ATOMS: atom_id res chain seq x y z
N MET A 1 17.18 2.09 -13.46
CA MET A 1 16.69 3.48 -13.31
C MET A 1 15.31 3.37 -12.67
N TYR A 2 15.18 3.62 -11.36
CA TYR A 2 13.91 3.53 -10.65
C TYR A 2 13.32 4.94 -10.58
N PHE A 3 12.13 5.12 -11.15
CA PHE A 3 11.38 6.36 -11.04
C PHE A 3 10.47 6.25 -9.81
N GLY A 4 10.73 7.06 -8.79
CA GLY A 4 9.81 7.25 -7.69
C GLY A 4 8.80 8.34 -8.04
N ILE A 5 7.51 8.02 -7.98
CA ILE A 5 6.44 9.02 -8.06
C ILE A 5 6.08 9.36 -6.62
N LEU A 6 6.35 10.59 -6.21
CA LEU A 6 5.91 11.11 -4.92
C LEU A 6 4.58 11.84 -5.14
N LEU A 7 3.50 11.31 -4.60
CA LEU A 7 2.21 11.99 -4.54
C LEU A 7 2.16 12.83 -3.26
N GLU A 8 2.33 14.14 -3.35
CA GLU A 8 2.03 15.03 -2.25
C GLU A 8 0.52 15.26 -2.14
N ARG A 9 0.02 15.13 -0.92
CA ARG A 9 -1.39 15.38 -0.60
C ARG A 9 -1.69 16.86 -0.79
N VAL A 10 -2.43 17.22 -1.82
CA VAL A 10 -3.05 18.53 -1.91
C VAL A 10 -4.22 18.54 -0.91
N LYS A 11 -4.17 19.40 0.09
CA LYS A 11 -5.31 19.61 1.00
C LYS A 11 -6.52 20.02 0.17
N ALA A 12 -7.58 19.22 0.20
CA ALA A 12 -8.85 19.63 -0.38
C ALA A 12 -9.36 20.86 0.38
N VAL A 13 -9.53 21.95 -0.31
CA VAL A 13 -10.34 23.06 0.13
C VAL A 13 -11.75 22.69 -0.27
N ASP A 14 -12.70 22.64 0.69
CA ASP A 14 -14.13 22.45 0.50
C ASP A 14 -14.65 21.03 0.18
N GLY A 15 -14.04 19.98 0.72
CA GLY A 15 -14.65 18.63 0.77
C GLY A 15 -14.75 17.88 -0.57
N ASN A 16 -14.36 18.47 -1.68
CA ASN A 16 -14.28 17.83 -2.99
C ASN A 16 -12.89 17.25 -3.25
N MET A 17 -12.83 16.14 -4.00
CA MET A 17 -11.57 15.62 -4.52
C MET A 17 -10.89 16.71 -5.36
N PRO A 18 -9.58 16.95 -5.21
CA PRO A 18 -8.89 17.91 -6.05
C PRO A 18 -8.98 17.45 -7.52
N GLU A 19 -9.35 18.37 -8.40
CA GLU A 19 -9.46 18.10 -9.85
C GLU A 19 -8.11 17.71 -10.49
N THR A 20 -7.00 17.99 -9.81
CA THR A 20 -5.65 17.70 -10.30
C THR A 20 -4.79 17.05 -9.23
N VAL A 21 -4.24 15.89 -9.54
CA VAL A 21 -3.14 15.28 -8.80
C VAL A 21 -1.84 15.80 -9.40
N ARG A 22 -1.04 16.52 -8.62
CA ARG A 22 0.30 16.93 -9.07
C ARG A 22 1.27 15.76 -8.88
N VAL A 23 1.84 15.30 -9.98
CA VAL A 23 2.91 14.30 -9.98
C VAL A 23 4.24 15.04 -10.05
N TYR A 24 5.07 14.90 -9.04
CA TYR A 24 6.41 15.45 -9.04
C TYR A 24 7.41 14.37 -9.46
N TRP A 25 8.19 14.68 -10.48
CA TRP A 25 9.34 13.87 -10.85
C TRP A 25 10.57 14.46 -10.20
N ASP A 26 11.11 13.79 -9.20
CA ASP A 26 12.41 14.19 -8.67
C ASP A 26 13.50 13.64 -9.60
N ARG A 27 14.27 14.56 -10.18
CA ARG A 27 15.48 14.24 -10.94
C ARG A 27 16.71 14.12 -10.05
N GLY A 28 16.56 14.29 -8.74
CA GLY A 28 17.59 14.05 -7.74
C GLY A 28 17.92 12.55 -7.65
N GLY A 29 19.18 12.21 -7.52
CA GLY A 29 19.60 10.82 -7.37
C GLY A 29 18.98 10.18 -6.13
N VAL A 30 18.40 9.00 -6.28
CA VAL A 30 17.96 8.20 -5.13
C VAL A 30 19.19 7.78 -4.33
N SER A 31 19.33 8.33 -3.13
CA SER A 31 20.36 7.91 -2.19
C SER A 31 19.79 6.84 -1.27
N VAL A 32 20.39 5.66 -1.27
CA VAL A 32 20.08 4.62 -0.29
C VAL A 32 21.00 4.82 0.91
N PRO A 33 20.47 5.26 2.07
CA PRO A 33 21.31 5.48 3.24
C PRO A 33 21.90 4.16 3.75
N ARG A 34 23.16 4.20 4.19
CA ARG A 34 23.79 3.05 4.84
C ARG A 34 23.08 2.75 6.16
N ARG A 35 22.76 1.48 6.39
CA ARG A 35 22.27 1.02 7.69
C ARG A 35 23.37 1.13 8.75
N ARG A 36 23.02 1.64 9.93
CA ARG A 36 23.94 1.66 11.08
C ARG A 36 24.02 0.25 11.69
N ALA A 37 25.12 -0.08 12.34
CA ALA A 37 25.37 -1.41 12.90
C ALA A 37 24.37 -1.77 14.02
N GLU A 38 24.03 -0.79 14.87
CA GLU A 38 23.12 -0.99 16.00
C GLU A 38 21.71 -0.51 15.65
N THR A 39 21.01 -1.25 14.78
CA THR A 39 19.63 -0.95 14.38
C THR A 39 18.86 -2.24 14.14
N HIS A 40 17.54 -2.15 14.25
CA HIS A 40 16.63 -3.26 13.96
C HIS A 40 15.68 -2.90 12.80
N LYS A 41 14.93 -3.87 12.30
CA LYS A 41 14.03 -3.67 11.16
C LYS A 41 13.00 -2.55 11.35
N GLY A 42 12.58 -2.28 12.58
CA GLY A 42 11.62 -1.22 12.90
C GLY A 42 12.11 0.19 12.61
N ASP A 43 13.45 0.41 12.56
CA ASP A 43 14.06 1.72 12.32
C ASP A 43 14.04 2.13 10.83
N TYR A 44 13.72 1.21 9.93
CA TYR A 44 13.75 1.41 8.49
C TYR A 44 12.37 1.59 7.86
N GLY A 45 11.42 2.08 8.67
CA GLY A 45 10.08 2.40 8.21
C GLY A 45 9.15 1.20 8.08
N LYS A 46 7.86 1.51 8.02
CA LYS A 46 6.78 0.53 7.89
C LYS A 46 5.91 0.92 6.72
N LEU A 47 5.71 -0.02 5.81
CA LEU A 47 4.90 0.13 4.61
C LEU A 47 3.63 -0.71 4.73
N LEU A 48 2.50 -0.10 4.46
CA LEU A 48 1.23 -0.80 4.22
C LEU A 48 1.01 -0.89 2.71
N ILE A 49 0.75 -2.08 2.21
CA ILE A 49 0.33 -2.31 0.83
C ILE A 49 -1.10 -2.79 0.86
N VAL A 50 -1.96 -2.19 0.05
CA VAL A 50 -3.35 -2.64 -0.13
C VAL A 50 -3.59 -2.87 -1.61
N GLY A 51 -3.91 -4.12 -1.95
CA GLY A 51 -4.08 -4.49 -3.35
C GLY A 51 -4.47 -5.95 -3.54
N GLY A 52 -4.41 -6.39 -4.77
CA GLY A 52 -4.79 -7.75 -5.17
C GLY A 52 -6.28 -7.93 -5.39
N SER A 53 -6.58 -8.91 -6.20
CA SER A 53 -7.92 -9.45 -6.44
C SER A 53 -7.77 -10.85 -7.04
N VAL A 54 -8.85 -11.61 -7.12
CA VAL A 54 -8.84 -12.90 -7.84
C VAL A 54 -8.36 -12.66 -9.27
N GLY A 55 -7.39 -13.45 -9.73
CA GLY A 55 -6.70 -13.31 -11.01
C GLY A 55 -5.49 -12.35 -11.00
N TYR A 56 -5.33 -11.52 -9.97
CA TYR A 56 -4.24 -10.52 -9.87
C TYR A 56 -3.40 -10.67 -8.60
N THR A 57 -3.05 -11.90 -8.25
CA THR A 57 -2.21 -12.19 -7.07
C THR A 57 -0.75 -11.77 -7.25
N GLY A 58 -0.27 -11.69 -8.49
CA GLY A 58 1.14 -11.38 -8.79
C GLY A 58 1.54 -9.97 -8.40
N ALA A 59 0.72 -8.99 -8.74
CA ALA A 59 1.05 -7.57 -8.54
C ALA A 59 1.30 -7.19 -7.06
N PRO A 60 0.43 -7.53 -6.08
CA PRO A 60 0.68 -7.22 -4.68
C PRO A 60 1.90 -7.98 -4.12
N ASN A 61 2.13 -9.23 -4.53
CA ASN A 61 3.30 -10.00 -4.12
C ASN A 61 4.61 -9.39 -4.65
N LEU A 62 4.64 -8.96 -5.91
CA LEU A 62 5.81 -8.27 -6.47
C LEU A 62 6.07 -6.95 -5.76
N CYS A 63 5.03 -6.17 -5.46
CA CYS A 63 5.14 -4.94 -4.72
C CYS A 63 5.74 -5.18 -3.33
N ALA A 64 5.23 -6.18 -2.59
CA ALA A 64 5.72 -6.53 -1.26
C ALA A 64 7.19 -6.97 -1.29
N ARG A 65 7.56 -7.88 -2.19
CA ARG A 65 8.95 -8.34 -2.34
C ARG A 65 9.90 -7.22 -2.76
N SER A 66 9.46 -6.33 -3.64
CA SER A 66 10.25 -5.17 -4.03
C SER A 66 10.48 -4.22 -2.87
N ALA A 67 9.46 -3.96 -2.06
CA ALA A 67 9.58 -3.14 -0.86
C ALA A 67 10.59 -3.70 0.14
N VAL A 68 10.52 -5.00 0.44
CA VAL A 68 11.50 -5.67 1.31
C VAL A 68 12.90 -5.55 0.75
N ARG A 69 13.08 -5.86 -0.54
CA ARG A 69 14.40 -5.78 -1.21
C ARG A 69 14.96 -4.36 -1.30
N SER A 70 14.08 -3.37 -1.36
CA SER A 70 14.47 -1.94 -1.34
C SER A 70 14.82 -1.43 0.06
N GLY A 71 14.68 -2.27 1.09
CA GLY A 71 15.12 -1.97 2.44
C GLY A 71 14.02 -1.48 3.38
N ALA A 72 12.74 -1.59 3.04
CA ALA A 72 11.66 -1.35 3.98
C ALA A 72 11.81 -2.27 5.21
N GLY A 73 11.66 -1.71 6.40
CA GLY A 73 11.87 -2.44 7.64
C GLY A 73 10.78 -3.46 7.93
N LEU A 74 9.53 -3.05 7.76
CA LEU A 74 8.34 -3.90 7.92
C LEU A 74 7.37 -3.64 6.76
N VAL A 75 6.86 -4.71 6.15
CA VAL A 75 5.90 -4.64 5.04
C VAL A 75 4.65 -5.42 5.41
N TYR A 76 3.54 -4.71 5.57
CA TYR A 76 2.21 -5.27 5.76
C TYR A 76 1.50 -5.32 4.40
N LEU A 77 0.90 -6.45 4.09
CA LEU A 77 0.25 -6.68 2.79
C LEU A 77 -1.22 -7.06 2.99
N GLY A 78 -2.11 -6.08 2.90
CA GLY A 78 -3.56 -6.29 2.93
C GLY A 78 -4.09 -6.73 1.57
N VAL A 79 -4.67 -7.92 1.51
CA VAL A 79 -5.21 -8.53 0.30
C VAL A 79 -6.61 -9.09 0.54
N PRO A 80 -7.45 -9.24 -0.50
CA PRO A 80 -8.72 -9.96 -0.36
C PRO A 80 -8.54 -11.32 0.31
N GLU A 81 -9.43 -11.67 1.25
CA GLU A 81 -9.43 -12.97 1.91
C GLU A 81 -9.41 -14.13 0.91
N ALA A 82 -10.10 -13.99 -0.23
CA ALA A 82 -10.14 -14.98 -1.29
C ALA A 82 -8.77 -15.37 -1.89
N ILE A 83 -7.75 -14.50 -1.75
CA ILE A 83 -6.39 -14.74 -2.26
C ILE A 83 -5.32 -14.74 -1.17
N TRP A 84 -5.71 -14.57 0.09
CA TRP A 84 -4.78 -14.45 1.20
C TRP A 84 -3.83 -15.65 1.30
N ASN A 85 -4.35 -16.88 1.25
CA ASN A 85 -3.52 -18.09 1.34
C ASN A 85 -2.44 -18.12 0.25
N VAL A 86 -2.79 -17.72 -0.98
CA VAL A 86 -1.83 -17.66 -2.10
C VAL A 86 -0.75 -16.61 -1.82
N CYS A 87 -1.13 -15.46 -1.27
CA CYS A 87 -0.18 -14.41 -0.93
C CYS A 87 0.69 -14.79 0.27
N ALA A 88 0.14 -15.48 1.27
CA ALA A 88 0.88 -15.94 2.43
C ALA A 88 1.99 -16.94 2.04
N VAL A 89 1.68 -17.90 1.18
CA VAL A 89 2.67 -18.87 0.70
C VAL A 89 3.80 -18.22 -0.12
N LYS A 90 3.53 -17.09 -0.76
CA LYS A 90 4.51 -16.41 -1.62
C LYS A 90 5.39 -15.38 -0.91
N ASN A 91 5.12 -15.06 0.35
CA ASN A 91 5.82 -14.02 1.10
C ASN A 91 6.34 -14.56 2.43
N ASP A 92 7.65 -14.73 2.53
CA ASP A 92 8.33 -15.16 3.76
C ASP A 92 8.64 -13.97 4.67
N GLU A 93 8.85 -12.78 4.11
CA GLU A 93 9.35 -11.61 4.83
C GLU A 93 8.29 -10.51 4.99
N ALA A 94 7.39 -10.32 4.01
CA ALA A 94 6.23 -9.47 4.16
C ALA A 94 5.14 -10.21 4.96
N MET A 95 4.23 -9.45 5.56
CA MET A 95 3.16 -9.96 6.41
C MET A 95 1.79 -9.81 5.72
N PRO A 96 1.36 -10.80 4.90
CA PRO A 96 0.04 -10.78 4.29
C PRO A 96 -1.05 -11.00 5.34
N PHE A 97 -2.12 -10.21 5.25
CA PHE A 97 -3.31 -10.36 6.09
C PHE A 97 -4.59 -10.23 5.26
N PRO A 98 -5.67 -10.93 5.66
CA PRO A 98 -6.91 -10.96 4.92
C PRO A 98 -7.72 -9.67 5.14
N LEU A 99 -8.36 -9.22 4.07
CA LEU A 99 -9.31 -8.10 4.09
C LEU A 99 -10.65 -8.54 3.49
N PRO A 100 -11.77 -7.98 3.96
CA PRO A 100 -13.10 -8.24 3.41
C PRO A 100 -13.15 -8.00 1.90
N CYS A 101 -13.78 -8.93 1.19
CA CYS A 101 -13.94 -8.88 -0.25
C CYS A 101 -15.37 -9.33 -0.66
N ASP A 102 -15.76 -8.98 -1.88
CA ASP A 102 -16.98 -9.45 -2.49
C ASP A 102 -16.85 -10.88 -3.04
N ALA A 103 -17.95 -11.42 -3.54
CA ALA A 103 -17.99 -12.78 -4.13
C ALA A 103 -17.08 -12.92 -5.38
N SER A 104 -16.69 -11.84 -6.02
CA SER A 104 -15.73 -11.82 -7.13
C SER A 104 -14.26 -11.73 -6.66
N GLY A 105 -14.03 -11.68 -5.36
CA GLY A 105 -12.70 -11.58 -4.75
C GLY A 105 -12.04 -10.21 -4.90
N LYS A 106 -12.84 -9.14 -4.93
CA LYS A 106 -12.37 -7.75 -4.91
C LYS A 106 -12.65 -7.12 -3.56
N LEU A 107 -11.76 -6.26 -3.09
CA LEU A 107 -11.90 -5.55 -1.82
C LEU A 107 -13.17 -4.69 -1.79
N THR A 108 -13.82 -4.68 -0.63
CA THR A 108 -14.99 -3.84 -0.35
C THR A 108 -14.65 -2.68 0.59
N ALA A 109 -15.56 -1.75 0.77
CA ALA A 109 -15.40 -0.66 1.73
C ALA A 109 -15.24 -1.14 3.19
N ASP A 110 -15.72 -2.33 3.52
CA ASP A 110 -15.60 -2.93 4.85
C ASP A 110 -14.13 -3.18 5.24
N ALA A 111 -13.24 -3.28 4.26
CA ALA A 111 -11.80 -3.35 4.48
C ALA A 111 -11.22 -2.13 5.23
N LEU A 112 -11.93 -1.00 5.26
CA LEU A 112 -11.50 0.18 6.02
C LEU A 112 -11.38 -0.08 7.52
N SER A 113 -12.27 -0.90 8.07
CA SER A 113 -12.26 -1.18 9.52
C SER A 113 -10.97 -1.88 9.98
N PRO A 114 -10.59 -3.04 9.43
CA PRO A 114 -9.34 -3.70 9.81
C PRO A 114 -8.09 -2.92 9.40
N LEU A 115 -8.15 -2.06 8.38
CA LEU A 115 -7.01 -1.26 7.96
C LEU A 115 -6.65 -0.13 8.93
N ARG A 116 -7.59 0.30 9.79
CA ARG A 116 -7.35 1.40 10.74
C ARG A 116 -6.20 1.12 11.70
N GLU A 117 -6.01 -0.10 12.15
CA GLU A 117 -4.94 -0.45 13.07
C GLU A 117 -3.53 -0.23 12.48
N TYR A 118 -3.43 -0.13 11.15
CA TYR A 118 -2.17 0.10 10.44
C TYR A 118 -1.89 1.59 10.17
N TYR A 119 -2.89 2.48 10.35
CA TYR A 119 -2.73 3.90 10.02
C TYR A 119 -1.66 4.58 10.87
N ASP A 120 -1.66 4.31 12.17
CA ASP A 120 -0.68 4.90 13.09
C ASP A 120 0.67 4.17 13.06
N ARG A 121 0.68 2.95 12.53
CA ARG A 121 1.88 2.11 12.47
C ARG A 121 2.71 2.35 11.22
N CYS A 122 2.07 2.72 10.11
CA CYS A 122 2.71 2.81 8.79
C CYS A 122 2.81 4.26 8.32
N GLY A 123 4.02 4.68 7.94
CA GLY A 123 4.24 6.01 7.39
C GLY A 123 3.90 6.14 5.89
N VAL A 124 3.76 5.01 5.20
CA VAL A 124 3.50 4.97 3.76
C VAL A 124 2.45 3.90 3.45
N LEU A 125 1.54 4.23 2.54
CA LEU A 125 0.57 3.32 1.93
C LEU A 125 0.87 3.19 0.43
N ALA A 126 1.14 1.97 -0.04
CA ALA A 126 1.10 1.64 -1.46
C ALA A 126 -0.27 1.06 -1.80
N LEU A 127 -1.03 1.77 -2.65
CA LEU A 127 -2.43 1.44 -2.93
C LEU A 127 -2.62 1.17 -4.41
N GLY A 128 -3.19 0.01 -4.75
CA GLY A 128 -3.64 -0.25 -6.11
C GLY A 128 -3.04 -1.45 -6.85
N PRO A 129 -1.89 -2.05 -6.44
CA PRO A 129 -1.31 -3.13 -7.24
C PRO A 129 -2.29 -4.31 -7.34
N GLY A 130 -2.88 -4.51 -8.53
CA GLY A 130 -3.82 -5.60 -8.78
C GLY A 130 -5.19 -5.47 -8.12
N LEU A 131 -5.61 -4.28 -7.70
CA LEU A 131 -6.84 -4.04 -6.93
C LEU A 131 -8.13 -4.41 -7.68
N GLY A 132 -8.11 -4.37 -9.02
CA GLY A 132 -9.30 -4.55 -9.85
C GLY A 132 -10.21 -3.32 -9.83
N ARG A 133 -11.37 -3.44 -10.50
CA ARG A 133 -12.36 -2.36 -10.59
C ARG A 133 -13.73 -2.86 -10.13
N SER A 134 -14.29 -2.19 -9.14
CA SER A 134 -15.67 -2.34 -8.65
C SER A 134 -16.04 -1.09 -7.86
N ASP A 135 -17.32 -0.88 -7.59
CA ASP A 135 -17.78 0.22 -6.73
C ASP A 135 -17.18 0.11 -5.32
N GLY A 136 -17.03 -1.12 -4.81
CA GLY A 136 -16.41 -1.38 -3.52
C GLY A 136 -14.94 -0.95 -3.48
N THR A 137 -14.14 -1.31 -4.51
CA THR A 137 -12.74 -0.87 -4.61
C THR A 137 -12.61 0.64 -4.81
N ALA A 138 -13.52 1.26 -5.55
CA ALA A 138 -13.54 2.71 -5.73
C ALA A 138 -13.84 3.43 -4.41
N ALA A 139 -14.85 2.98 -3.66
CA ALA A 139 -15.20 3.53 -2.36
C ALA A 139 -14.06 3.37 -1.34
N LEU A 140 -13.45 2.18 -1.27
CA LEU A 140 -12.29 1.91 -0.42
C LEU A 140 -11.11 2.83 -0.76
N THR A 141 -10.75 2.93 -2.04
CA THR A 141 -9.66 3.78 -2.52
C THR A 141 -9.88 5.24 -2.14
N ALA A 142 -11.06 5.78 -2.43
CA ALA A 142 -11.42 7.15 -2.10
C ALA A 142 -11.35 7.42 -0.58
N ALA A 143 -11.77 6.46 0.23
CA ALA A 143 -11.71 6.59 1.68
C ALA A 143 -10.27 6.53 2.21
N LEU A 144 -9.42 5.62 1.67
CA LEU A 144 -8.01 5.53 2.05
C LEU A 144 -7.24 6.79 1.70
N ILE A 145 -7.46 7.35 0.50
CA ILE A 145 -6.82 8.60 0.07
C ILE A 145 -7.17 9.75 1.03
N ARG A 146 -8.41 9.80 1.51
CA ARG A 146 -8.84 10.85 2.44
C ARG A 146 -8.35 10.65 3.88
N LYS A 147 -8.28 9.40 4.34
CA LYS A 147 -8.13 9.08 5.77
C LYS A 147 -6.74 8.64 6.19
N PHE A 148 -5.93 8.12 5.27
CA PHE A 148 -4.59 7.67 5.62
C PHE A 148 -3.71 8.88 5.96
N PRO A 149 -3.08 8.93 7.15
CA PRO A 149 -2.36 10.12 7.62
C PRO A 149 -0.97 10.30 6.98
N GLY A 150 -0.41 9.21 6.43
CA GLY A 150 0.94 9.18 5.86
C GLY A 150 1.00 9.49 4.36
N LYS A 151 2.10 9.13 3.74
CA LYS A 151 2.31 9.25 2.29
C LYS A 151 1.58 8.13 1.56
N ILE A 152 1.02 8.42 0.38
CA ILE A 152 0.36 7.43 -0.48
C ILE A 152 1.08 7.38 -1.83
N VAL A 153 1.32 6.16 -2.28
CA VAL A 153 1.93 5.84 -3.58
C VAL A 153 1.00 4.94 -4.38
#